data_5cc446c7f337bda30574af01e5b06970
#
_entry.id   5cc446c7f337bda30574af01e5b06970
#
_cell.length_a   1.000
_cell.length_b   1.000
_cell.length_c   1.000
_cell.angle_alpha   90.00
_cell.angle_beta   90.00
_cell.angle_gamma   90.00
#
_symmetry.space_group_name_H-M   'P 1'
#
loop_
_entity.id
_entity.type
_entity.pdbx_description
1 polymer ?
#
loop_
_entity_poly.entity_id
_entity_poly.type
_entity_poly.pdbx_seq_one_letter_code
_entity_poly.pdbx_strand_id
1 'polypeptide(L)'
;LTDTLVQDSTKSNSTDPAAVLTLVREILEDHKAEETVVIDLQGKSTIGDYMVIASGNSSRQVVALAEHLVQSLKKRGLPTVKPEGIRQGDWVLVDAGNVIVHLFRPEVRDFYNLEKMWETDLTESDINTTTH
;
A
#
# COMPACT_ATOMS: atom_id res chain seq x y z
N LEU A 1 -23.38 -27.03 5.15
CA LEU A 1 -23.98 -26.11 4.18
C LEU A 1 -23.72 -24.69 4.54
N THR A 2 -24.04 -24.36 5.79
CA THR A 2 -23.78 -23.03 6.27
C THR A 2 -22.30 -22.73 6.24
N ASP A 3 -21.50 -23.73 6.55
CA ASP A 3 -20.05 -23.57 6.53
C ASP A 3 -19.56 -23.24 5.14
N THR A 4 -20.17 -23.87 4.16
CA THR A 4 -19.78 -23.62 2.77
C THR A 4 -20.05 -22.18 2.40
N LEU A 5 -21.18 -21.65 2.81
CA LEU A 5 -21.52 -20.27 2.53
C LEU A 5 -20.56 -19.33 3.19
N VAL A 6 -20.18 -19.63 4.41
CA VAL A 6 -19.23 -18.80 5.13
C VAL A 6 -17.89 -18.81 4.41
N GLN A 7 -17.48 -19.95 3.92
CA GLN A 7 -16.24 -20.06 3.19
C GLN A 7 -16.27 -19.24 1.91
N ASP A 8 -17.39 -19.26 1.23
CA ASP A 8 -17.53 -18.47 0.01
C ASP A 8 -17.43 -16.99 0.30
N SER A 9 -18.05 -16.58 1.39
CA SER A 9 -17.95 -15.18 1.81
C SER A 9 -16.52 -14.80 2.11
N THR A 10 -15.78 -15.70 2.73
CA THR A 10 -14.39 -15.45 3.03
C THR A 10 -13.58 -15.30 1.76
N LYS A 11 -13.86 -16.10 0.76
CA LYS A 11 -13.19 -15.98 -0.52
C LYS A 11 -13.48 -14.66 -1.17
N SER A 12 -14.73 -14.26 -1.17
CA SER A 12 -15.09 -12.96 -1.71
C SER A 12 -14.37 -11.85 -1.01
N ASN A 13 -14.31 -11.96 0.32
CA ASN A 13 -13.68 -10.93 1.13
C ASN A 13 -12.17 -10.86 0.91
N SER A 14 -11.57 -11.94 0.42
CA SER A 14 -10.12 -11.93 0.21
C SER A 14 -9.70 -10.95 -0.88
N THR A 15 -10.62 -10.56 -1.76
CA THR A 15 -10.34 -9.58 -2.80
C THR A 15 -10.91 -8.21 -2.48
N ASP A 16 -11.65 -8.11 -1.39
CA ASP A 16 -12.22 -6.85 -0.96
C ASP A 16 -11.08 -5.90 -0.56
N PRO A 17 -11.09 -4.65 -1.04
CA PRO A 17 -10.02 -3.71 -0.72
C PRO A 17 -9.76 -3.55 0.77
N ALA A 18 -10.80 -3.54 1.59
CA ALA A 18 -10.61 -3.42 3.03
C ALA A 18 -9.89 -4.64 3.61
N ALA A 19 -10.21 -5.83 3.12
CA ALA A 19 -9.55 -7.04 3.58
C ALA A 19 -8.09 -7.08 3.14
N VAL A 20 -7.83 -6.66 1.91
CA VAL A 20 -6.47 -6.58 1.40
C VAL A 20 -5.67 -5.56 2.19
N LEU A 21 -6.28 -4.42 2.50
CA LEU A 21 -5.63 -3.40 3.31
C LEU A 21 -5.23 -3.95 4.68
N THR A 22 -6.12 -4.68 5.33
CA THR A 22 -5.83 -5.27 6.63
C THR A 22 -4.64 -6.22 6.54
N LEU A 23 -4.63 -7.06 5.51
CA LEU A 23 -3.53 -7.98 5.30
C LEU A 23 -2.21 -7.23 5.08
N VAL A 24 -2.22 -6.20 4.25
CA VAL A 24 -1.04 -5.41 3.98
C VAL A 24 -0.50 -4.80 5.28
N ARG A 25 -1.39 -4.23 6.07
CA ARG A 25 -0.98 -3.60 7.33
C ARG A 25 -0.37 -4.62 8.29
N GLU A 26 -0.97 -5.80 8.38
CA GLU A 26 -0.46 -6.86 9.25
C GLU A 26 0.94 -7.28 8.83
N ILE A 27 1.15 -7.45 7.54
CA ILE A 27 2.45 -7.86 7.04
C ILE A 27 3.50 -6.79 7.34
N LEU A 28 3.16 -5.54 7.08
CA LEU A 28 4.08 -4.44 7.31
C LEU A 28 4.45 -4.35 8.78
N GLU A 29 3.47 -4.53 9.66
CA GLU A 29 3.72 -4.48 11.09
C GLU A 29 4.59 -5.66 11.54
N ASP A 30 4.27 -6.86 11.05
CA ASP A 30 5.03 -8.06 11.41
C ASP A 30 6.48 -7.95 11.02
N HIS A 31 6.75 -7.29 9.91
CA HIS A 31 8.12 -7.15 9.40
C HIS A 31 8.73 -5.80 9.71
N LYS A 32 8.14 -5.10 10.67
CA LYS A 32 8.72 -3.92 11.29
C LYS A 32 8.89 -2.72 10.37
N ALA A 33 7.95 -2.58 9.45
CA ALA A 33 7.91 -1.35 8.66
C ALA A 33 7.64 -0.17 9.60
N GLU A 34 8.16 0.98 9.24
CA GLU A 34 8.05 2.17 10.06
C GLU A 34 7.10 3.17 9.46
N GLU A 35 6.42 3.91 10.32
CA GLU A 35 5.56 5.03 9.94
C GLU A 35 4.60 4.68 8.82
N THR A 36 3.84 3.62 9.04
CA THR A 36 2.84 3.19 8.06
C THR A 36 1.65 4.14 8.07
N VAL A 37 1.34 4.70 6.93
CA VAL A 37 0.24 5.63 6.75
C VAL A 37 -0.70 5.05 5.70
N VAL A 38 -1.99 5.12 5.96
CA VAL A 38 -3.01 4.65 5.03
C VAL A 38 -3.80 5.86 4.55
N ILE A 39 -3.95 5.97 3.24
CA ILE A 39 -4.69 7.06 2.63
C ILE A 39 -5.87 6.46 1.87
N ASP A 40 -7.05 6.94 2.18
CA ASP A 40 -8.27 6.51 1.51
C ASP A 40 -8.40 7.28 0.20
N LEU A 41 -8.39 6.55 -0.89
CA LEU A 41 -8.47 7.15 -2.22
C LEU A 41 -9.87 7.06 -2.81
N GLN A 42 -10.81 6.48 -2.10
CA GLN A 42 -12.15 6.29 -2.62
C GLN A 42 -12.77 7.64 -2.92
N GLY A 43 -13.24 7.80 -4.14
CA GLY A 43 -13.81 9.07 -4.58
C GLY A 43 -12.78 10.13 -4.93
N LYS A 44 -11.50 9.84 -4.80
CA LYS A 44 -10.43 10.81 -5.09
C LYS A 44 -9.54 10.40 -6.24
N SER A 45 -9.48 9.12 -6.52
CA SER A 45 -8.58 8.62 -7.54
C SER A 45 -9.11 7.33 -8.13
N THR A 46 -8.74 7.09 -9.38
CA THR A 46 -9.12 5.85 -10.07
C THR A 46 -8.01 4.80 -9.99
N ILE A 47 -6.87 5.13 -9.38
CA ILE A 47 -5.76 4.18 -9.33
C ILE A 47 -5.96 3.09 -8.28
N GLY A 48 -6.81 3.33 -7.31
CA GLY A 48 -7.10 2.34 -6.29
C GLY A 48 -8.00 2.91 -5.23
N ASP A 49 -8.35 2.08 -4.28
CA ASP A 49 -9.20 2.48 -3.16
C ASP A 49 -8.38 2.97 -1.97
N TYR A 50 -7.18 2.42 -1.81
CA TYR A 50 -6.31 2.79 -0.70
C TYR A 50 -4.87 2.87 -1.17
N MET A 51 -4.13 3.79 -0.57
CA MET A 51 -2.70 3.87 -0.74
C MET A 51 -2.06 3.67 0.64
N VAL A 52 -1.05 2.84 0.70
CA VAL A 52 -0.31 2.61 1.94
C VAL A 52 1.12 3.07 1.71
N ILE A 53 1.63 3.87 2.63
CA ILE A 53 3.00 4.36 2.55
C ILE A 53 3.71 3.95 3.83
N ALA A 54 4.84 3.31 3.70
CA ALA A 54 5.61 2.87 4.85
C ALA A 54 7.09 2.99 4.54
N SER A 55 7.90 2.96 5.57
CA SER A 55 9.34 3.09 5.44
C SER A 55 10.06 1.84 5.91
N GLY A 56 11.17 1.55 5.25
CA GLY A 56 12.13 0.60 5.73
C GLY A 56 13.42 1.36 5.99
N ASN A 57 14.16 0.95 7.02
CA ASN A 57 15.34 1.70 7.43
C ASN A 57 16.57 1.49 6.53
N SER A 58 16.46 0.62 5.55
CA SER A 58 17.53 0.40 4.58
C SER A 58 16.92 -0.10 3.28
N SER A 59 17.68 -0.02 2.19
CA SER A 59 17.22 -0.57 0.92
C SER A 59 16.91 -2.05 1.03
N ARG A 60 17.71 -2.77 1.81
CA ARG A 60 17.50 -4.19 2.02
C ARG A 60 16.15 -4.45 2.69
N GLN A 61 15.82 -3.67 3.70
CA GLN A 61 14.54 -3.83 4.39
C GLN A 61 13.38 -3.46 3.47
N VAL A 62 13.53 -2.39 2.70
CA VAL A 62 12.48 -1.99 1.76
C VAL A 62 12.19 -3.13 0.78
N VAL A 63 13.22 -3.74 0.24
CA VAL A 63 13.06 -4.86 -0.68
C VAL A 63 12.43 -6.05 0.03
N ALA A 64 12.87 -6.34 1.25
CA ALA A 64 12.34 -7.47 2.01
C ALA A 64 10.86 -7.28 2.30
N LEU A 65 10.45 -6.06 2.67
CA LEU A 65 9.05 -5.76 2.91
C LEU A 65 8.22 -6.03 1.64
N ALA A 66 8.71 -5.60 0.50
CA ALA A 66 8.01 -5.81 -0.76
C ALA A 66 7.88 -7.30 -1.06
N GLU A 67 8.94 -8.06 -0.84
CA GLU A 67 8.91 -9.49 -1.10
C GLU A 67 7.94 -10.21 -0.18
N HIS A 68 7.91 -9.84 1.09
CA HIS A 68 6.95 -10.43 2.04
C HIS A 68 5.52 -10.12 1.62
N LEU A 69 5.27 -8.91 1.18
CA LEU A 69 3.94 -8.54 0.70
C LEU A 69 3.52 -9.39 -0.49
N VAL A 70 4.39 -9.49 -1.48
CA VAL A 70 4.07 -10.24 -2.70
C VAL A 70 3.81 -11.70 -2.36
N GLN A 71 4.64 -12.31 -1.52
CA GLN A 71 4.47 -13.69 -1.15
C GLN A 71 3.17 -13.93 -0.39
N SER A 72 2.83 -13.04 0.51
CA SER A 72 1.60 -13.19 1.29
C SER A 72 0.36 -13.01 0.45
N LEU A 73 0.39 -12.06 -0.47
CA LEU A 73 -0.71 -11.84 -1.39
C LEU A 73 -0.90 -13.05 -2.28
N LYS A 74 0.19 -13.60 -2.76
CA LYS A 74 0.14 -14.79 -3.60
C LYS A 74 -0.44 -15.98 -2.86
N LYS A 75 -0.07 -16.15 -1.59
CA LYS A 75 -0.59 -17.25 -0.77
C LYS A 75 -2.09 -17.14 -0.59
N ARG A 76 -2.62 -15.94 -0.60
CA ARG A 76 -4.06 -15.71 -0.46
C ARG A 76 -4.78 -15.81 -1.80
N GLY A 77 -4.06 -16.14 -2.86
CA GLY A 77 -4.65 -16.29 -4.19
C GLY A 77 -4.95 -14.97 -4.86
N LEU A 78 -4.39 -13.89 -4.38
CA LEU A 78 -4.60 -12.59 -5.00
C LEU A 78 -3.68 -12.43 -6.19
N PRO A 79 -4.13 -11.74 -7.24
CA PRO A 79 -3.26 -11.47 -8.37
C PRO A 79 -2.08 -10.64 -7.89
N THR A 80 -0.88 -11.06 -8.28
CA THR A 80 0.30 -10.31 -7.90
C THR A 80 0.92 -9.74 -9.15
N VAL A 81 1.29 -8.47 -9.03
CA VAL A 81 2.02 -7.78 -10.07
C VAL A 81 3.46 -7.70 -9.59
N LYS A 82 4.37 -7.83 -10.52
CA LYS A 82 5.78 -7.75 -10.19
C LYS A 82 6.06 -6.37 -9.56
N PRO A 83 6.68 -6.33 -8.39
CA PRO A 83 6.96 -5.04 -7.76
C PRO A 83 7.96 -4.25 -8.57
N GLU A 84 7.83 -2.92 -8.54
CA GLU A 84 8.71 -2.04 -9.26
C GLU A 84 9.65 -1.34 -8.31
N GLY A 85 10.89 -1.15 -8.73
CA GLY A 85 11.88 -0.45 -7.92
C GLY A 85 12.74 -1.34 -7.04
N ILE A 86 12.57 -2.64 -7.13
CA ILE A 86 13.31 -3.61 -6.31
C ILE A 86 14.81 -3.45 -6.48
N ARG A 87 15.25 -3.16 -7.69
CA ARG A 87 16.68 -3.11 -7.98
C ARG A 87 17.39 -2.05 -7.16
N GLN A 88 16.82 -0.87 -7.06
CA GLN A 88 17.41 0.22 -6.29
C GLN A 88 17.08 0.13 -4.81
N GLY A 89 15.87 -0.33 -4.49
CA GLY A 89 15.44 -0.45 -3.11
C GLY A 89 15.21 0.87 -2.40
N ASP A 90 15.13 1.96 -3.13
CA ASP A 90 14.87 3.27 -2.55
C ASP A 90 13.39 3.57 -2.45
N TRP A 91 12.67 3.15 -3.43
CA TRP A 91 11.23 3.37 -3.53
C TRP A 91 10.67 2.18 -4.29
N VAL A 92 9.96 1.31 -3.59
CA VAL A 92 9.38 0.12 -4.20
C VAL A 92 7.87 0.22 -4.18
N LEU A 93 7.27 -0.05 -5.32
CA LEU A 93 5.83 -0.01 -5.49
C LEU A 93 5.31 -1.44 -5.58
N VAL A 94 4.34 -1.76 -4.75
CA VAL A 94 3.65 -3.05 -4.81
C VAL A 94 2.18 -2.79 -5.10
N ASP A 95 1.72 -3.31 -6.23
CA ASP A 95 0.33 -3.13 -6.65
C ASP A 95 -0.46 -4.37 -6.23
N ALA A 96 -1.35 -4.19 -5.28
CA ALA A 96 -2.21 -5.26 -4.78
C ALA A 96 -3.64 -5.07 -5.25
N GLY A 97 -3.82 -4.57 -6.48
CA GLY A 97 -5.12 -4.32 -7.04
C GLY A 97 -5.64 -2.96 -6.60
N ASN A 98 -6.62 -2.97 -5.71
CA ASN A 98 -7.18 -1.71 -5.23
C ASN A 98 -6.42 -1.11 -4.06
N VAL A 99 -5.34 -1.75 -3.65
CA VAL A 99 -4.46 -1.23 -2.61
C VAL A 99 -3.06 -1.09 -3.19
N ILE A 100 -2.56 0.12 -3.19
CA ILE A 100 -1.24 0.42 -3.76
C ILE A 100 -0.30 0.69 -2.59
N VAL A 101 0.81 -0.02 -2.53
CA VAL A 101 1.75 0.11 -1.43
C VAL A 101 3.04 0.76 -1.91
N HIS A 102 3.43 1.84 -1.25
CA HIS A 102 4.70 2.52 -1.52
C HIS A 102 5.63 2.30 -0.33
N LEU A 103 6.79 1.77 -0.61
CA LEU A 103 7.79 1.49 0.42
C LEU A 103 9.02 2.32 0.11
N PHE A 104 9.47 3.09 1.07
CA PHE A 104 10.57 4.03 0.88
C PHE A 104 11.63 3.89 1.94
N ARG A 105 12.87 4.24 1.61
CA ARG A 105 13.79 4.64 2.66
C ARG A 105 13.35 6.00 3.19
N PRO A 106 13.57 6.31 4.48
CA PRO A 106 13.03 7.54 5.06
C PRO A 106 13.44 8.82 4.33
N GLU A 107 14.68 8.92 3.92
CA GLU A 107 15.14 10.12 3.25
C GLU A 107 14.49 10.30 1.88
N VAL A 108 14.20 9.19 1.20
CA VAL A 108 13.53 9.25 -0.09
C VAL A 108 12.07 9.63 0.10
N ARG A 109 11.45 9.08 1.13
CA ARG A 109 10.07 9.39 1.47
C ARG A 109 9.90 10.87 1.74
N ASP A 110 10.81 11.44 2.55
CA ASP A 110 10.76 12.86 2.86
C ASP A 110 10.93 13.72 1.62
N PHE A 111 11.81 13.31 0.74
CA PHE A 111 12.09 14.05 -0.47
C PHE A 111 10.86 14.17 -1.37
N TYR A 112 10.18 13.05 -1.61
CA TYR A 112 9.02 13.04 -2.48
C TYR A 112 7.75 13.46 -1.78
N ASN A 113 7.64 13.17 -0.50
CA ASN A 113 6.50 13.59 0.33
C ASN A 113 5.17 13.26 -0.33
N LEU A 114 5.06 12.03 -0.81
CA LEU A 114 3.91 11.56 -1.54
C LEU A 114 2.63 11.65 -0.72
N GLU A 115 2.72 11.35 0.57
CA GLU A 115 1.56 11.35 1.44
C GLU A 115 0.92 12.72 1.56
N LYS A 116 1.70 13.78 1.48
CA LYS A 116 1.14 15.12 1.58
C LYS A 116 0.28 15.45 0.37
N MET A 117 0.65 14.93 -0.77
CA MET A 117 -0.12 15.14 -1.97
C MET A 117 -1.55 14.61 -1.83
N TRP A 118 -1.71 13.49 -1.12
CA TRP A 118 -3.00 12.83 -0.99
C TRP A 118 -3.74 13.15 0.29
N GLU A 119 -3.06 13.77 1.24
CA GLU A 119 -3.59 14.12 2.53
C GLU A 119 -4.61 15.23 2.46
N THR A 120 -4.57 15.98 1.43
CA THR A 120 -5.30 17.20 1.35
C THR A 120 -6.56 17.07 0.56
N ASP A 121 -7.61 16.89 1.24
CA ASP A 121 -8.88 17.32 0.77
C ASP A 121 -8.94 18.82 0.79
N LEU A 122 -7.97 19.37 1.39
CA LEU A 122 -7.76 20.79 1.42
C LEU A 122 -7.07 21.21 0.18
N THR A 123 -6.78 20.26 -0.63
CA THR A 123 -5.88 20.40 -1.74
C THR A 123 -6.20 21.52 -2.68
N GLU A 124 -7.45 21.75 -2.92
CA GLU A 124 -7.80 22.79 -3.86
C GLU A 124 -7.38 24.15 -3.38
N SER A 125 -7.61 24.41 -2.10
CA SER A 125 -7.16 25.66 -1.52
C SER A 125 -5.66 25.77 -1.53
N ASP A 126 -5.00 24.69 -1.20
CA ASP A 126 -3.56 24.69 -1.15
C ASP A 126 -2.95 24.89 -2.52
N ILE A 127 -3.52 24.24 -3.51
CA ILE A 127 -3.04 24.38 -4.88
C ILE A 127 -3.24 25.81 -5.35
N ASN A 128 -4.37 26.37 -5.08
CA ASN A 128 -4.64 27.74 -5.47
C ASN A 128 -3.68 28.69 -4.80
N THR A 129 -3.34 28.42 -3.57
CA THR A 129 -2.41 29.23 -2.83
C THR A 129 -1.00 29.11 -3.41
N THR A 130 -0.61 27.91 -3.77
CA THR A 130 0.74 27.70 -4.26
C THR A 130 0.97 28.16 -5.67
N THR A 131 -0.07 28.32 -6.46
CA THR A 131 0.09 28.79 -7.82
C THR A 131 0.29 30.29 -7.88
N HIS A 132 0.17 30.94 -6.77
CA HIS A 132 0.40 32.36 -6.69
C HIS A 132 1.85 32.66 -6.34
#